data_6a2b573a7b54357362b4b753b28564e3
#
_entry.id   6a2b573a7b54357362b4b753b28564e3
#
_cell.length_a   1.000
_cell.length_b   1.000
_cell.length_c   1.000
_cell.angle_alpha   90.00
_cell.angle_beta   90.00
_cell.angle_gamma   90.00
#
_symmetry.space_group_name_H-M   'P 1'
#
loop_
_entity.id
_entity.type
_entity.pdbx_description
1 polymer ?
#
loop_
_entity_poly.entity_id
_entity_poly.type
_entity_poly.pdbx_seq_one_letter_code
_entity_poly.pdbx_strand_id
1 'polypeptide(L)'
;MTVNMPPRLLLASLALACASTANAGQSLEQIRYTLYKDPSAEVTGDLRQLAERGDLASTLLLGDVLAARPDSSPAEMVALYQKAFADGRGMVPALASLARLIDRTPHLREAQRPWMTQALTRYPANLDPRNTSTTLEVFLTYPELVEPAQAAQLLALYEQACLLNCRPELYHAVLAERQGRRSEAERWYRQAVKVDARAIDRYYAFLGEQQDRLFPAFTDQLEPEREQLPVENIHRIAALLDSIASVQRAEQDADRYESQNSTAGAEKLPPTPEQLAREKAQQDALDLATARVQRWRDVAVARGYVPAMVSKANYMISNPTEHNAEETQALIDQVRPRDPTRAKALQAQFYMVNNWLTMDPDKARALIEELRASGYPGAGLLLGEYYSKGVEDQPDQEKALALFQAEANKGNTAAWYRMATLHAYGRALCHDPVKAYTYARVALDLGERSAKSLVRRLEKTLPKDDIERAMAARNGLFKEATL
;
A
#
# COMPACT_ATOMS: atom_id res chain seq x y z
N MET A 1 57.13 -36.35 52.13
CA MET A 1 56.21 -35.26 52.45
C MET A 1 55.31 -35.01 51.23
N THR A 2 54.15 -35.62 51.23
CA THR A 2 53.13 -35.52 50.20
C THR A 2 52.16 -34.42 50.61
N VAL A 3 52.11 -33.34 49.83
CA VAL A 3 51.16 -32.25 50.05
C VAL A 3 49.88 -32.58 49.26
N ASN A 4 48.81 -32.88 50.04
CA ASN A 4 47.45 -33.06 49.57
C ASN A 4 46.86 -31.70 49.21
N MET A 5 46.53 -31.48 47.90
CA MET A 5 45.71 -30.35 47.45
C MET A 5 44.26 -30.74 47.35
N PRO A 6 43.32 -29.96 47.86
CA PRO A 6 41.89 -30.34 47.86
C PRO A 6 41.25 -30.13 46.48
N PRO A 7 40.21 -30.97 46.10
CA PRO A 7 39.64 -30.98 44.75
C PRO A 7 38.57 -29.90 44.48
N ARG A 8 38.68 -28.72 45.09
CA ARG A 8 37.65 -27.64 44.97
C ARG A 8 38.00 -26.52 43.98
N LEU A 9 39.16 -26.52 43.32
CA LEU A 9 39.58 -25.47 42.40
C LEU A 9 39.47 -25.83 40.92
N LEU A 10 39.08 -27.06 40.56
CA LEU A 10 38.90 -27.50 39.18
C LEU A 10 37.46 -27.37 38.63
N LEU A 11 36.47 -27.06 39.48
CA LEU A 11 35.07 -26.86 39.06
C LEU A 11 34.73 -25.39 38.77
N ALA A 12 35.55 -24.44 39.22
CA ALA A 12 35.30 -23.03 38.97
C ALA A 12 35.80 -22.55 37.59
N SER A 13 36.76 -23.23 36.96
CA SER A 13 37.25 -22.88 35.64
C SER A 13 36.45 -23.45 34.45
N LEU A 14 35.64 -24.51 34.68
CA LEU A 14 34.69 -24.98 33.64
C LEU A 14 33.38 -24.21 33.61
N ALA A 15 32.97 -23.58 34.73
CA ALA A 15 31.75 -22.80 34.78
C ALA A 15 31.89 -21.41 34.10
N LEU A 16 33.12 -20.87 33.98
CA LEU A 16 33.35 -19.61 33.25
C LEU A 16 33.47 -19.79 31.73
N ALA A 17 33.74 -20.99 31.23
CA ALA A 17 33.81 -21.27 29.79
C ALA A 17 32.42 -21.52 29.17
N CYS A 18 31.40 -21.86 29.98
CA CYS A 18 30.02 -22.01 29.52
C CYS A 18 29.16 -20.71 29.60
N ALA A 19 29.65 -19.68 30.30
CA ALA A 19 28.92 -18.40 30.41
C ALA A 19 29.23 -17.39 29.28
N SER A 20 30.19 -17.69 28.40
CA SER A 20 30.54 -16.82 27.26
C SER A 20 29.93 -17.24 25.92
N THR A 21 29.03 -18.26 25.89
CA THR A 21 28.32 -18.67 24.66
C THR A 21 26.89 -18.18 24.61
N ALA A 22 26.48 -17.30 25.52
CA ALA A 22 25.09 -16.84 25.63
C ALA A 22 24.88 -15.47 24.91
N ASN A 23 25.48 -15.25 23.75
CA ASN A 23 25.05 -14.17 22.82
C ASN A 23 25.70 -14.30 21.42
N ALA A 24 25.87 -15.50 20.92
CA ALA A 24 26.09 -15.67 19.47
C ALA A 24 24.72 -15.53 18.81
N GLY A 25 24.39 -14.33 18.32
CA GLY A 25 23.18 -14.11 17.51
C GLY A 25 23.12 -15.13 16.36
N GLN A 26 21.93 -15.36 15.81
CA GLN A 26 21.73 -16.32 14.74
C GLN A 26 22.62 -15.98 13.54
N SER A 27 23.21 -17.00 12.91
CA SER A 27 23.90 -16.80 11.62
C SER A 27 22.91 -16.46 10.51
N LEU A 28 23.37 -15.81 9.44
CA LEU A 28 22.52 -15.51 8.28
C LEU A 28 21.83 -16.78 7.72
N GLU A 29 22.51 -17.91 7.71
CA GLU A 29 21.96 -19.18 7.20
C GLU A 29 20.84 -19.71 8.13
N GLN A 30 20.99 -19.57 9.44
CA GLN A 30 19.95 -19.92 10.40
C GLN A 30 18.74 -19.02 10.23
N ILE A 31 18.94 -17.72 10.05
CA ILE A 31 17.87 -16.75 9.80
C ILE A 31 17.11 -17.09 8.51
N ARG A 32 17.82 -17.38 7.41
CA ARG A 32 17.21 -17.82 6.15
C ARG A 32 16.38 -19.08 6.32
N TYR A 33 16.89 -20.05 7.07
CA TYR A 33 16.14 -21.27 7.36
C TYR A 33 14.90 -20.99 8.22
N THR A 34 15.00 -20.12 9.20
CA THR A 34 13.86 -19.67 10.03
C THR A 34 12.78 -19.04 9.16
N LEU A 35 13.14 -18.09 8.30
CA LEU A 35 12.20 -17.44 7.37
C LEU A 35 11.62 -18.39 6.32
N TYR A 36 12.37 -19.43 5.91
CA TYR A 36 11.84 -20.48 5.03
C TYR A 36 10.75 -21.30 5.71
N LYS A 37 10.89 -21.58 7.02
CA LYS A 37 9.90 -22.32 7.81
C LYS A 37 8.72 -21.45 8.23
N ASP A 38 8.99 -20.24 8.62
CA ASP A 38 8.01 -19.25 9.05
C ASP A 38 8.38 -17.86 8.49
N PRO A 39 7.78 -17.45 7.36
CA PRO A 39 8.03 -16.13 6.75
C PRO A 39 7.66 -14.95 7.67
N SER A 40 6.87 -15.19 8.73
CA SER A 40 6.47 -14.18 9.70
C SER A 40 7.38 -14.07 10.92
N ALA A 41 8.40 -14.93 11.00
CA ALA A 41 9.32 -14.98 12.14
C ALA A 41 9.99 -13.62 12.40
N GLU A 42 10.10 -13.27 13.69
CA GLU A 42 10.77 -12.03 14.09
C GLU A 42 12.29 -12.22 14.11
N VAL A 43 12.95 -11.76 13.05
CA VAL A 43 14.41 -11.88 12.83
C VAL A 43 15.11 -10.55 12.62
N THR A 44 14.38 -9.44 12.72
CA THR A 44 14.95 -8.10 12.42
C THR A 44 16.06 -7.70 13.37
N GLY A 45 16.01 -8.11 14.65
CA GLY A 45 17.05 -7.84 15.62
C GLY A 45 18.38 -8.48 15.25
N ASP A 46 18.37 -9.77 14.93
CA ASP A 46 19.57 -10.51 14.51
C ASP A 46 20.12 -9.99 13.19
N LEU A 47 19.25 -9.68 12.21
CA LEU A 47 19.65 -9.11 10.93
C LEU A 47 20.30 -7.72 11.10
N ARG A 48 19.76 -6.86 11.98
CA ARG A 48 20.38 -5.55 12.29
C ARG A 48 21.78 -5.73 12.85
N GLN A 49 21.97 -6.64 13.79
CA GLN A 49 23.27 -6.91 14.38
C GLN A 49 24.30 -7.39 13.34
N LEU A 50 23.89 -8.26 12.41
CA LEU A 50 24.77 -8.71 11.30
C LEU A 50 25.07 -7.56 10.32
N ALA A 51 24.06 -6.76 9.96
CA ALA A 51 24.21 -5.60 9.07
C ALA A 51 25.14 -4.51 9.67
N GLU A 52 25.10 -4.31 11.00
CA GLU A 52 26.01 -3.41 11.72
C GLU A 52 27.46 -3.90 11.68
N ARG A 53 27.68 -5.21 11.68
CA ARG A 53 29.01 -5.84 11.49
C ARG A 53 29.53 -5.77 10.07
N GLY A 54 28.75 -5.19 9.14
CA GLY A 54 29.13 -4.98 7.74
C GLY A 54 28.77 -6.13 6.79
N ASP A 55 27.94 -7.09 7.22
CA ASP A 55 27.43 -8.14 6.32
C ASP A 55 26.39 -7.56 5.36
N LEU A 56 26.79 -7.40 4.10
CA LEU A 56 25.96 -6.83 3.05
C LEU A 56 24.78 -7.74 2.67
N ALA A 57 24.92 -9.05 2.78
CA ALA A 57 23.86 -10.00 2.50
C ALA A 57 22.75 -9.94 3.56
N SER A 58 23.12 -9.79 4.84
CA SER A 58 22.18 -9.55 5.92
C SER A 58 21.54 -8.16 5.80
N THR A 59 22.29 -7.15 5.33
CA THR A 59 21.76 -5.80 5.08
C THR A 59 20.67 -5.84 4.00
N LEU A 60 20.89 -6.56 2.90
CA LEU A 60 19.89 -6.76 1.84
C LEU A 60 18.66 -7.51 2.38
N LEU A 61 18.88 -8.64 3.07
CA LEU A 61 17.78 -9.44 3.62
C LEU A 61 16.96 -8.66 4.66
N LEU A 62 17.60 -7.82 5.47
CA LEU A 62 16.89 -6.92 6.40
C LEU A 62 15.96 -5.97 5.64
N GLY A 63 16.45 -5.34 4.56
CA GLY A 63 15.62 -4.51 3.69
C GLY A 63 14.44 -5.28 3.11
N ASP A 64 14.63 -6.50 2.63
CA ASP A 64 13.56 -7.33 2.06
C ASP A 64 12.54 -7.77 3.13
N VAL A 65 12.97 -8.12 4.34
CA VAL A 65 12.08 -8.45 5.46
C VAL A 65 11.25 -7.22 5.89
N LEU A 66 11.88 -6.06 5.99
CA LEU A 66 11.16 -4.81 6.28
C LEU A 66 10.19 -4.46 5.14
N ALA A 67 10.57 -4.65 3.89
CA ALA A 67 9.70 -4.39 2.74
C ALA A 67 8.46 -5.29 2.65
N ALA A 68 8.47 -6.43 3.33
CA ALA A 68 7.30 -7.30 3.48
C ALA A 68 6.36 -6.83 4.59
N ARG A 69 6.79 -5.92 5.47
CA ARG A 69 5.99 -5.37 6.57
C ARG A 69 5.35 -4.05 6.14
N PRO A 70 4.05 -3.87 6.31
CA PRO A 70 3.35 -2.65 5.87
C PRO A 70 3.83 -1.37 6.59
N ASP A 71 4.59 -1.52 7.64
CA ASP A 71 4.84 -0.55 8.69
C ASP A 71 6.27 0.00 8.66
N SER A 72 7.07 -0.50 7.73
CA SER A 72 8.48 -0.14 7.66
C SER A 72 8.68 1.20 6.97
N SER A 73 9.60 2.01 7.49
CA SER A 73 9.96 3.29 6.88
C SER A 73 10.55 3.09 5.48
N PRO A 74 9.98 3.67 4.43
CA PRO A 74 10.57 3.63 3.09
C PRO A 74 12.00 4.19 3.06
N ALA A 75 12.28 5.24 3.84
CA ALA A 75 13.61 5.84 3.93
C ALA A 75 14.65 4.87 4.51
N GLU A 76 14.28 4.11 5.56
CA GLU A 76 15.17 3.08 6.11
C GLU A 76 15.48 1.99 5.07
N MET A 77 14.47 1.51 4.36
CA MET A 77 14.65 0.50 3.32
C MET A 77 15.55 0.99 2.17
N VAL A 78 15.37 2.23 1.72
CA VAL A 78 16.26 2.86 0.73
C VAL A 78 17.70 2.86 1.21
N ALA A 79 17.95 3.31 2.44
CA ALA A 79 19.29 3.35 3.02
C ALA A 79 19.94 1.95 3.11
N LEU A 80 19.15 0.93 3.49
CA LEU A 80 19.62 -0.46 3.54
C LEU A 80 20.00 -1.00 2.15
N TYR A 81 19.17 -0.78 1.13
CA TYR A 81 19.47 -1.24 -0.23
C TYR A 81 20.67 -0.51 -0.83
N GLN A 82 20.79 0.80 -0.61
CA GLN A 82 21.97 1.56 -1.04
C GLN A 82 23.24 1.08 -0.35
N LYS A 83 23.20 0.83 0.97
CA LYS A 83 24.32 0.23 1.74
C LYS A 83 24.66 -1.17 1.22
N ALA A 84 23.66 -2.04 0.98
CA ALA A 84 23.89 -3.39 0.48
C ALA A 84 24.52 -3.40 -0.92
N PHE A 85 24.20 -2.46 -1.79
CA PHE A 85 24.79 -2.31 -3.12
C PHE A 85 26.26 -1.90 -3.05
N ALA A 86 26.68 -1.14 -2.03
CA ALA A 86 28.07 -0.75 -1.74
C ALA A 86 28.81 -0.24 -2.99
N ASP A 87 28.23 0.68 -3.73
CA ASP A 87 28.79 1.28 -4.97
C ASP A 87 29.18 0.25 -6.05
N GLY A 88 28.40 -0.83 -6.15
CA GLY A 88 28.61 -1.90 -7.14
C GLY A 88 29.59 -3.00 -6.69
N ARG A 89 30.17 -2.87 -5.50
CA ARG A 89 31.08 -3.89 -4.93
C ARG A 89 30.37 -4.89 -4.01
N GLY A 90 29.09 -4.64 -3.70
CA GLY A 90 28.28 -5.44 -2.80
C GLY A 90 27.24 -6.31 -3.52
N MET A 91 26.01 -6.27 -2.99
CA MET A 91 24.91 -7.11 -3.44
C MET A 91 24.16 -6.45 -4.61
N VAL A 92 24.47 -6.85 -5.84
CA VAL A 92 23.79 -6.36 -7.06
C VAL A 92 22.27 -6.50 -6.99
N PRO A 93 21.68 -7.59 -6.45
CA PRO A 93 20.22 -7.73 -6.30
C PRO A 93 19.55 -6.60 -5.49
N ALA A 94 20.33 -5.83 -4.71
CA ALA A 94 19.80 -4.66 -3.98
C ALA A 94 19.20 -3.60 -4.92
N LEU A 95 19.70 -3.47 -6.16
CA LEU A 95 19.11 -2.58 -7.18
C LEU A 95 17.69 -3.02 -7.54
N ALA A 96 17.46 -4.33 -7.71
CA ALA A 96 16.14 -4.86 -8.00
C ALA A 96 15.17 -4.68 -6.82
N SER A 97 15.67 -4.90 -5.59
CA SER A 97 14.85 -4.68 -4.38
C SER A 97 14.48 -3.21 -4.21
N LEU A 98 15.42 -2.29 -4.47
CA LEU A 98 15.15 -0.84 -4.46
C LEU A 98 14.14 -0.45 -5.58
N ALA A 99 14.31 -0.97 -6.78
CA ALA A 99 13.38 -0.71 -7.88
C ALA A 99 11.95 -1.18 -7.53
N ARG A 100 11.80 -2.38 -6.98
CA ARG A 100 10.50 -2.89 -6.50
C ARG A 100 9.91 -2.06 -5.35
N LEU A 101 10.74 -1.54 -4.45
CA LEU A 101 10.30 -0.62 -3.41
C LEU A 101 9.73 0.68 -4.02
N ILE A 102 10.45 1.27 -4.98
CA ILE A 102 10.04 2.50 -5.67
C ILE A 102 8.73 2.28 -6.45
N ASP A 103 8.56 1.14 -7.11
CA ASP A 103 7.30 0.79 -7.80
C ASP A 103 6.09 0.79 -6.84
N ARG A 104 6.29 0.36 -5.59
CA ARG A 104 5.25 0.36 -4.55
C ARG A 104 5.09 1.71 -3.86
N THR A 105 6.10 2.59 -3.98
CA THR A 105 6.21 3.88 -3.30
C THR A 105 6.56 4.97 -4.32
N PRO A 106 5.61 5.33 -5.23
CA PRO A 106 5.89 6.16 -6.42
C PRO A 106 6.53 7.52 -6.13
N HIS A 107 6.25 8.11 -4.95
CA HIS A 107 6.84 9.39 -4.56
C HIS A 107 8.37 9.36 -4.40
N LEU A 108 8.96 8.16 -4.17
CA LEU A 108 10.42 8.00 -4.11
C LEU A 108 11.08 8.05 -5.49
N ARG A 109 10.33 7.91 -6.58
CA ARG A 109 10.87 7.73 -7.92
C ARG A 109 11.79 8.88 -8.33
N GLU A 110 11.32 10.12 -8.21
CA GLU A 110 12.12 11.27 -8.60
C GLU A 110 13.30 11.53 -7.64
N ALA A 111 13.10 11.32 -6.34
CA ALA A 111 14.16 11.47 -5.34
C ALA A 111 15.29 10.45 -5.55
N GLN A 112 14.97 9.22 -5.96
CA GLN A 112 15.95 8.14 -6.14
C GLN A 112 16.53 8.06 -7.56
N ARG A 113 15.98 8.76 -8.53
CA ARG A 113 16.45 8.75 -9.92
C ARG A 113 17.95 9.08 -10.06
N PRO A 114 18.51 10.15 -9.43
CA PRO A 114 19.95 10.47 -9.57
C PRO A 114 20.84 9.35 -9.05
N TRP A 115 20.48 8.77 -7.90
CA TRP A 115 21.23 7.66 -7.32
C TRP A 115 21.17 6.42 -8.21
N MET A 116 19.99 6.04 -8.72
CA MET A 116 19.81 4.90 -9.62
C MET A 116 20.58 5.08 -10.91
N THR A 117 20.59 6.28 -11.50
CA THR A 117 21.40 6.61 -12.69
C THR A 117 22.89 6.39 -12.41
N GLN A 118 23.39 6.88 -11.29
CA GLN A 118 24.80 6.67 -10.91
C GLN A 118 25.12 5.19 -10.64
N ALA A 119 24.20 4.47 -9.99
CA ALA A 119 24.39 3.04 -9.73
C ALA A 119 24.50 2.23 -11.02
N LEU A 120 23.67 2.52 -12.04
CA LEU A 120 23.74 1.88 -13.35
C LEU A 120 25.03 2.20 -14.12
N THR A 121 25.63 3.39 -13.96
CA THR A 121 26.93 3.69 -14.57
C THR A 121 28.08 2.95 -13.90
N ARG A 122 28.02 2.74 -12.59
CA ARG A 122 29.03 1.96 -11.83
C ARG A 122 28.85 0.45 -12.03
N TYR A 123 27.65 0.02 -12.29
CA TYR A 123 27.29 -1.33 -12.63
C TYR A 123 26.58 -1.33 -14.00
N PRO A 124 27.35 -1.22 -15.09
CA PRO A 124 26.76 -1.31 -16.41
C PRO A 124 26.04 -2.65 -16.54
N ALA A 125 24.83 -2.61 -17.08
CA ALA A 125 24.08 -3.82 -17.39
C ALA A 125 24.94 -4.70 -18.29
N ASN A 126 25.68 -5.59 -17.66
CA ASN A 126 26.40 -6.60 -18.40
C ASN A 126 25.42 -7.69 -18.81
N LEU A 127 25.68 -8.34 -19.93
CA LEU A 127 24.87 -9.43 -20.43
C LEU A 127 25.09 -10.72 -19.64
N ASP A 128 25.49 -10.64 -18.36
CA ASP A 128 25.59 -11.80 -17.48
C ASP A 128 24.16 -12.26 -17.11
N PRO A 129 23.77 -13.49 -17.45
CA PRO A 129 22.44 -14.01 -17.15
C PRO A 129 22.04 -13.91 -15.68
N ARG A 130 23.02 -13.97 -14.76
CA ARG A 130 22.78 -13.84 -13.30
C ARG A 130 22.29 -12.45 -12.89
N ASN A 131 22.61 -11.45 -13.69
CA ASN A 131 22.29 -10.04 -13.41
C ASN A 131 21.18 -9.49 -14.31
N THR A 132 20.76 -10.27 -15.31
CA THR A 132 19.73 -9.88 -16.29
C THR A 132 18.43 -9.47 -15.62
N SER A 133 17.96 -10.28 -14.66
CA SER A 133 16.70 -9.97 -13.92
C SER A 133 16.81 -8.67 -13.12
N THR A 134 17.96 -8.35 -12.53
CA THR A 134 18.16 -7.10 -11.79
C THR A 134 18.00 -5.87 -12.70
N THR A 135 18.62 -5.89 -13.88
CA THR A 135 18.53 -4.78 -14.83
C THR A 135 17.12 -4.66 -15.42
N LEU A 136 16.43 -5.78 -15.67
CA LEU A 136 15.03 -5.77 -16.11
C LEU A 136 14.10 -5.22 -15.03
N GLU A 137 14.33 -5.49 -13.75
CA GLU A 137 13.56 -4.85 -12.66
C GLU A 137 13.79 -3.33 -12.62
N VAL A 138 15.03 -2.87 -12.78
CA VAL A 138 15.31 -1.43 -12.90
C VAL A 138 14.64 -0.84 -14.15
N PHE A 139 14.66 -1.57 -15.28
CA PHE A 139 13.96 -1.15 -16.51
C PHE A 139 12.45 -0.99 -16.29
N LEU A 140 11.81 -1.83 -15.51
CA LEU A 140 10.39 -1.63 -15.19
C LEU A 140 10.14 -0.31 -14.48
N THR A 141 10.98 0.05 -13.52
CA THR A 141 10.80 1.26 -12.70
C THR A 141 11.27 2.52 -13.42
N TYR A 142 12.39 2.43 -14.15
CA TYR A 142 13.04 3.51 -14.89
C TYR A 142 13.31 3.10 -16.34
N PRO A 143 12.26 2.94 -17.17
CA PRO A 143 12.44 2.51 -18.55
C PRO A 143 13.30 3.48 -19.38
N GLU A 144 13.41 4.74 -18.93
CA GLU A 144 14.24 5.76 -19.56
C GLU A 144 15.75 5.63 -19.27
N LEU A 145 16.15 4.85 -18.25
CA LEU A 145 17.56 4.67 -17.90
C LEU A 145 18.22 3.46 -18.62
N VAL A 146 17.44 2.66 -19.31
CA VAL A 146 17.94 1.50 -20.07
C VAL A 146 17.54 1.66 -21.54
N GLU A 147 18.51 1.59 -22.44
CA GLU A 147 18.23 1.69 -23.87
C GLU A 147 17.35 0.55 -24.37
N PRO A 148 16.32 0.82 -25.21
CA PRO A 148 15.39 -0.20 -25.68
C PRO A 148 16.06 -1.40 -26.36
N ALA A 149 17.15 -1.19 -27.11
CA ALA A 149 17.91 -2.27 -27.74
C ALA A 149 18.58 -3.17 -26.68
N GLN A 150 19.13 -2.57 -25.63
CA GLN A 150 19.73 -3.29 -24.52
C GLN A 150 18.67 -4.05 -23.71
N ALA A 151 17.53 -3.43 -23.43
CA ALA A 151 16.41 -4.07 -22.75
C ALA A 151 15.92 -5.30 -23.54
N ALA A 152 15.83 -5.21 -24.88
CA ALA A 152 15.47 -6.34 -25.75
C ALA A 152 16.47 -7.50 -25.67
N GLN A 153 17.78 -7.21 -25.65
CA GLN A 153 18.82 -8.23 -25.51
C GLN A 153 18.76 -8.92 -24.14
N LEU A 154 18.60 -8.15 -23.07
CA LEU A 154 18.45 -8.65 -21.70
C LEU A 154 17.21 -9.53 -21.56
N LEU A 155 16.10 -9.14 -22.18
CA LEU A 155 14.85 -9.89 -22.16
C LEU A 155 15.01 -11.23 -22.88
N ALA A 156 15.65 -11.26 -24.06
CA ALA A 156 15.96 -12.50 -24.77
C ALA A 156 16.85 -13.44 -23.94
N LEU A 157 17.86 -12.90 -23.24
CA LEU A 157 18.70 -13.71 -22.33
C LEU A 157 17.92 -14.21 -21.12
N TYR A 158 17.03 -13.39 -20.56
CA TYR A 158 16.16 -13.79 -19.46
C TYR A 158 15.27 -14.97 -19.86
N GLU A 159 14.64 -14.90 -21.02
CA GLU A 159 13.78 -15.98 -21.54
C GLU A 159 14.57 -17.26 -21.84
N GLN A 160 15.77 -17.14 -22.37
CA GLN A 160 16.66 -18.30 -22.63
C GLN A 160 17.17 -18.96 -21.35
N ALA A 161 17.48 -18.16 -20.30
CA ALA A 161 18.04 -18.67 -19.05
C ALA A 161 16.94 -19.16 -18.08
N CYS A 162 15.72 -18.78 -18.28
CA CYS A 162 14.63 -19.10 -17.38
C CYS A 162 14.03 -20.47 -17.68
N LEU A 163 14.20 -21.40 -16.74
CA LEU A 163 13.73 -22.77 -16.89
C LEU A 163 12.31 -23.00 -16.36
N LEU A 164 11.88 -22.22 -15.38
CA LEU A 164 10.58 -22.37 -14.71
C LEU A 164 10.03 -21.01 -14.25
N ASN A 165 8.70 -20.84 -14.36
CA ASN A 165 7.97 -19.65 -13.87
C ASN A 165 8.45 -18.31 -14.43
N CYS A 166 8.88 -18.28 -15.68
CA CYS A 166 9.21 -17.05 -16.38
C CYS A 166 7.95 -16.19 -16.54
N ARG A 167 8.11 -14.91 -16.28
CA ARG A 167 7.03 -13.93 -16.46
C ARG A 167 7.56 -12.73 -17.26
N PRO A 168 7.84 -12.91 -18.55
CA PRO A 168 8.42 -11.87 -19.40
C PRO A 168 7.39 -10.85 -19.88
N GLU A 169 6.08 -11.13 -19.72
CA GLU A 169 4.98 -10.40 -20.32
C GLU A 169 5.01 -8.90 -19.96
N LEU A 170 5.30 -8.58 -18.68
CA LEU A 170 5.37 -7.19 -18.25
C LEU A 170 6.58 -6.46 -18.83
N TYR A 171 7.73 -7.13 -18.97
CA TYR A 171 8.91 -6.54 -19.60
C TYR A 171 8.67 -6.27 -21.09
N HIS A 172 8.00 -7.20 -21.80
CA HIS A 172 7.58 -6.99 -23.18
C HIS A 172 6.62 -5.81 -23.33
N ALA A 173 5.65 -5.67 -22.42
CA ALA A 173 4.69 -4.58 -22.44
C ALA A 173 5.39 -3.22 -22.32
N VAL A 174 6.27 -3.06 -21.33
CA VAL A 174 7.02 -1.80 -21.10
C VAL A 174 7.99 -1.54 -22.27
N LEU A 175 8.64 -2.56 -22.83
CA LEU A 175 9.53 -2.41 -23.96
C LEU A 175 8.77 -1.95 -25.22
N ALA A 176 7.64 -2.56 -25.52
CA ALA A 176 6.80 -2.18 -26.66
C ALA A 176 6.24 -0.74 -26.48
N GLU A 177 5.85 -0.36 -25.26
CA GLU A 177 5.41 1.00 -24.95
C GLU A 177 6.54 2.02 -25.20
N ARG A 178 7.75 1.74 -24.70
CA ARG A 178 8.94 2.60 -24.93
C ARG A 178 9.30 2.75 -26.40
N GLN A 179 9.01 1.77 -27.22
CA GLN A 179 9.24 1.77 -28.67
C GLN A 179 8.08 2.37 -29.45
N GLY A 180 7.02 2.89 -28.76
CA GLY A 180 5.84 3.47 -29.41
C GLY A 180 4.91 2.46 -30.09
N ARG A 181 5.12 1.15 -29.86
CA ARG A 181 4.32 0.05 -30.45
C ARG A 181 3.08 -0.22 -29.62
N ARG A 182 2.15 0.77 -29.60
CA ARG A 182 1.01 0.82 -28.68
C ARG A 182 0.13 -0.45 -28.70
N SER A 183 -0.24 -0.97 -29.87
CA SER A 183 -1.10 -2.17 -29.98
C SER A 183 -0.41 -3.43 -29.44
N GLU A 184 0.91 -3.53 -29.62
CA GLU A 184 1.71 -4.63 -29.10
C GLU A 184 1.87 -4.49 -27.58
N ALA A 185 2.12 -3.28 -27.07
CA ALA A 185 2.17 -3.01 -25.63
C ALA A 185 0.87 -3.40 -24.94
N GLU A 186 -0.29 -3.00 -25.51
CA GLU A 186 -1.60 -3.37 -24.97
C GLU A 186 -1.81 -4.88 -24.93
N ARG A 187 -1.44 -5.61 -25.99
CA ARG A 187 -1.53 -7.07 -26.00
C ARG A 187 -0.70 -7.70 -24.88
N TRP A 188 0.52 -7.23 -24.68
CA TRP A 188 1.41 -7.73 -23.64
C TRP A 188 0.93 -7.34 -22.24
N TYR A 189 0.42 -6.12 -22.02
CA TYR A 189 -0.18 -5.72 -20.74
C TYR A 189 -1.35 -6.62 -20.37
N ARG A 190 -2.24 -6.94 -21.31
CA ARG A 190 -3.37 -7.86 -21.08
C ARG A 190 -2.92 -9.27 -20.68
N GLN A 191 -1.81 -9.75 -21.19
CA GLN A 191 -1.22 -11.02 -20.75
C GLN A 191 -0.55 -10.88 -19.37
N ALA A 192 0.22 -9.82 -19.17
CA ALA A 192 0.91 -9.56 -17.92
C ALA A 192 -0.04 -9.46 -16.72
N VAL A 193 -1.21 -8.82 -16.88
CA VAL A 193 -2.24 -8.75 -15.83
C VAL A 193 -2.70 -10.12 -15.34
N LYS A 194 -2.59 -11.16 -16.15
CA LYS A 194 -2.97 -12.53 -15.76
C LYS A 194 -1.94 -13.20 -14.85
N VAL A 195 -0.70 -12.73 -14.84
CA VAL A 195 0.42 -13.42 -14.18
C VAL A 195 1.22 -12.56 -13.20
N ASP A 196 1.18 -11.23 -13.34
CA ASP A 196 1.94 -10.28 -12.51
C ASP A 196 1.04 -9.15 -11.99
N ALA A 197 0.88 -9.05 -10.67
CA ALA A 197 0.03 -8.04 -10.05
C ALA A 197 0.50 -6.59 -10.35
N ARG A 198 1.80 -6.38 -10.59
CA ARG A 198 2.36 -5.07 -10.95
C ARG A 198 1.87 -4.56 -12.30
N ALA A 199 1.49 -5.48 -13.19
CA ALA A 199 0.95 -5.13 -14.49
C ALA A 199 -0.42 -4.42 -14.42
N ILE A 200 -1.18 -4.64 -13.35
CA ILE A 200 -2.54 -4.11 -13.22
C ILE A 200 -2.54 -2.58 -13.21
N ASP A 201 -1.74 -1.98 -12.35
CA ASP A 201 -1.64 -0.52 -12.25
C ASP A 201 -1.00 0.10 -13.48
N ARG A 202 0.00 -0.58 -14.06
CA ARG A 202 0.68 -0.11 -15.27
C ARG A 202 -0.23 -0.15 -16.47
N TYR A 203 -0.99 -1.24 -16.64
CA TYR A 203 -1.99 -1.31 -17.70
C TYR A 203 -3.07 -0.25 -17.56
N TYR A 204 -3.56 -0.04 -16.33
CA TYR A 204 -4.51 1.04 -16.06
C TYR A 204 -3.94 2.41 -16.46
N ALA A 205 -2.71 2.74 -16.06
CA ALA A 205 -2.04 3.98 -16.45
C ALA A 205 -1.82 4.08 -17.97
N PHE A 206 -1.45 2.97 -18.63
CA PHE A 206 -1.27 2.90 -20.09
C PHE A 206 -2.54 3.24 -20.87
N LEU A 207 -3.72 2.96 -20.34
CA LEU A 207 -5.02 3.29 -20.95
C LEU A 207 -5.28 4.82 -21.00
N GLY A 208 -4.53 5.63 -20.26
CA GLY A 208 -4.56 7.09 -20.30
C GLY A 208 -5.91 7.66 -19.85
N GLU A 209 -6.40 8.69 -20.56
CA GLU A 209 -7.62 9.40 -20.20
C GLU A 209 -8.89 8.51 -20.18
N GLN A 210 -8.88 7.40 -20.88
CA GLN A 210 -10.01 6.46 -20.92
C GLN A 210 -9.92 5.32 -19.92
N GLN A 211 -8.94 5.34 -19.02
CA GLN A 211 -8.64 4.27 -18.08
C GLN A 211 -9.84 3.85 -17.22
N ASP A 212 -10.62 4.82 -16.70
CA ASP A 212 -11.77 4.56 -15.82
C ASP A 212 -12.93 3.87 -16.56
N ARG A 213 -12.96 3.94 -17.90
CA ARG A 213 -13.94 3.26 -18.75
C ARG A 213 -13.41 1.93 -19.30
N LEU A 214 -12.18 1.91 -19.79
CA LEU A 214 -11.64 0.74 -20.50
C LEU A 214 -11.19 -0.36 -19.54
N PHE A 215 -10.68 -0.01 -18.37
CA PHE A 215 -10.20 -1.02 -17.42
C PHE A 215 -11.35 -1.91 -16.88
N PRO A 216 -12.51 -1.38 -16.42
CA PRO A 216 -13.65 -2.21 -16.06
C PRO A 216 -14.13 -3.12 -17.20
N ALA A 217 -14.21 -2.60 -18.44
CA ALA A 217 -14.58 -3.41 -19.59
C ALA A 217 -13.59 -4.56 -19.88
N PHE A 218 -12.30 -4.32 -19.64
CA PHE A 218 -11.29 -5.38 -19.72
C PHE A 218 -11.47 -6.42 -18.61
N THR A 219 -11.78 -6.01 -17.39
CA THR A 219 -12.00 -6.97 -16.29
C THR A 219 -13.25 -7.83 -16.51
N ASP A 220 -14.28 -7.31 -17.19
CA ASP A 220 -15.45 -8.11 -17.59
C ASP A 220 -15.07 -9.23 -18.59
N GLN A 221 -14.09 -8.97 -19.47
CA GLN A 221 -13.55 -9.99 -20.38
C GLN A 221 -12.73 -11.07 -19.66
N LEU A 222 -12.07 -10.70 -18.52
CA LEU A 222 -11.32 -11.64 -17.69
C LEU A 222 -12.20 -12.43 -16.73
N GLU A 223 -13.45 -12.04 -16.51
CA GLU A 223 -14.32 -12.64 -15.49
C GLU A 223 -14.48 -14.18 -15.63
N PRO A 224 -14.54 -14.77 -16.81
CA PRO A 224 -14.59 -16.24 -16.96
C PRO A 224 -13.33 -16.97 -16.47
N GLU A 225 -12.18 -16.30 -16.49
CA GLU A 225 -10.86 -16.85 -16.11
C GLU A 225 -10.47 -16.47 -14.68
N ARG A 226 -11.25 -15.63 -13.97
CA ARG A 226 -10.83 -14.98 -12.72
C ARG A 226 -10.40 -15.96 -11.63
N GLU A 227 -11.04 -17.14 -11.54
CA GLU A 227 -10.70 -18.13 -10.53
C GLU A 227 -9.36 -18.85 -10.80
N GLN A 228 -8.83 -18.72 -12.01
CA GLN A 228 -7.53 -19.26 -12.39
C GLN A 228 -6.38 -18.28 -12.15
N LEU A 229 -6.70 -16.99 -11.96
CA LEU A 229 -5.68 -15.96 -11.74
C LEU A 229 -5.02 -16.12 -10.36
N PRO A 230 -3.78 -15.65 -10.21
CA PRO A 230 -3.15 -15.50 -8.89
C PRO A 230 -4.03 -14.65 -7.97
N VAL A 231 -4.17 -15.06 -6.72
CA VAL A 231 -5.09 -14.39 -5.77
C VAL A 231 -4.71 -12.95 -5.50
N GLU A 232 -3.42 -12.63 -5.57
CA GLU A 232 -2.92 -11.25 -5.47
C GLU A 232 -3.43 -10.38 -6.61
N ASN A 233 -3.44 -10.92 -7.85
CA ASN A 233 -3.96 -10.22 -9.03
C ASN A 233 -5.47 -9.96 -8.88
N ILE A 234 -6.22 -10.95 -8.43
CA ILE A 234 -7.66 -10.81 -8.16
C ILE A 234 -7.92 -9.69 -7.15
N HIS A 235 -7.18 -9.69 -6.03
CA HIS A 235 -7.30 -8.66 -5.01
C HIS A 235 -6.93 -7.27 -5.55
N ARG A 236 -5.84 -7.17 -6.33
CA ARG A 236 -5.39 -5.89 -6.90
C ARG A 236 -6.39 -5.33 -7.91
N ILE A 237 -7.00 -6.18 -8.76
CA ILE A 237 -8.08 -5.81 -9.67
C ILE A 237 -9.27 -5.29 -8.85
N ALA A 238 -9.71 -6.01 -7.81
CA ALA A 238 -10.81 -5.57 -6.95
C ALA A 238 -10.54 -4.20 -6.32
N ALA A 239 -9.33 -3.98 -5.79
CA ALA A 239 -8.94 -2.72 -5.17
C ALA A 239 -8.94 -1.54 -6.18
N LEU A 240 -8.50 -1.77 -7.41
CA LEU A 240 -8.51 -0.75 -8.45
C LEU A 240 -9.94 -0.44 -8.93
N LEU A 241 -10.77 -1.46 -9.12
CA LEU A 241 -12.20 -1.29 -9.44
C LEU A 241 -12.94 -0.52 -8.34
N ASP A 242 -12.63 -0.78 -7.08
CA ASP A 242 -13.19 -0.06 -5.92
C ASP A 242 -12.80 1.43 -5.92
N SER A 243 -11.54 1.73 -6.26
CA SER A 243 -11.09 3.12 -6.44
C SER A 243 -11.86 3.83 -7.55
N ILE A 244 -12.09 3.16 -8.70
CA ILE A 244 -12.87 3.71 -9.82
C ILE A 244 -14.32 3.96 -9.40
N ALA A 245 -14.97 2.97 -8.78
CA ALA A 245 -16.35 3.10 -8.30
C ALA A 245 -16.51 4.21 -7.24
N SER A 246 -15.52 4.37 -6.36
CA SER A 246 -15.51 5.43 -5.35
C SER A 246 -15.41 6.83 -5.96
N VAL A 247 -14.63 6.98 -7.04
CA VAL A 247 -14.56 8.26 -7.79
C VAL A 247 -15.90 8.56 -8.46
N GLN A 248 -16.52 7.57 -9.13
CA GLN A 248 -17.83 7.74 -9.77
C GLN A 248 -18.91 8.14 -8.74
N ARG A 249 -18.92 7.51 -7.57
CA ARG A 249 -19.82 7.88 -6.46
C ARG A 249 -19.60 9.32 -6.01
N ALA A 250 -18.35 9.73 -5.80
CA ALA A 250 -18.03 11.10 -5.38
C ALA A 250 -18.43 12.16 -6.42
N GLU A 251 -18.29 11.85 -7.70
CA GLU A 251 -18.74 12.73 -8.80
C GLU A 251 -20.26 12.87 -8.81
N GLN A 252 -21.00 11.78 -8.64
CA GLN A 252 -22.47 11.79 -8.53
C GLN A 252 -22.96 12.58 -7.31
N ASP A 253 -22.30 12.39 -6.15
CA ASP A 253 -22.63 13.14 -4.93
C ASP A 253 -22.37 14.64 -5.09
N ALA A 254 -21.30 15.03 -5.78
CA ALA A 254 -21.00 16.43 -6.09
C ALA A 254 -22.06 17.05 -7.02
N ASP A 255 -22.43 16.35 -8.09
CA ASP A 255 -23.46 16.79 -9.03
C ASP A 255 -24.82 16.97 -8.33
N ARG A 256 -25.15 16.04 -7.41
CA ARG A 256 -26.39 16.12 -6.59
C ARG A 256 -26.35 17.32 -5.63
N TYR A 257 -25.21 17.57 -5.00
CA TYR A 257 -25.01 18.72 -4.11
C TYR A 257 -25.15 20.06 -4.87
N GLU A 258 -24.55 20.20 -6.03
CA GLU A 258 -24.67 21.39 -6.88
C GLU A 258 -26.12 21.64 -7.31
N SER A 259 -26.84 20.58 -7.72
CA SER A 259 -28.25 20.68 -8.13
C SER A 259 -29.18 21.12 -6.97
N GLN A 260 -28.88 20.71 -5.75
CA GLN A 260 -29.62 21.07 -4.56
C GLN A 260 -29.35 22.52 -4.10
N ASN A 261 -28.14 23.01 -4.27
CA ASN A 261 -27.73 24.34 -3.83
C ASN A 261 -27.97 25.43 -4.87
N SER A 262 -27.94 25.15 -6.16
CA SER A 262 -28.28 26.09 -7.22
C SER A 262 -29.76 26.55 -7.17
N THR A 263 -30.60 25.80 -6.47
CA THR A 263 -32.02 26.11 -6.24
C THR A 263 -32.31 26.67 -4.86
N ALA A 264 -31.28 27.08 -4.09
CA ALA A 264 -31.47 27.68 -2.79
C ALA A 264 -32.12 29.08 -2.94
N GLY A 265 -33.45 29.14 -2.78
CA GLY A 265 -34.27 30.37 -2.91
C GLY A 265 -35.30 30.32 -4.05
N ALA A 266 -35.30 29.34 -4.92
CA ALA A 266 -36.36 29.11 -5.90
C ALA A 266 -37.33 28.02 -5.43
N GLU A 267 -38.59 28.15 -5.77
CA GLU A 267 -39.60 27.11 -5.52
C GLU A 267 -39.11 25.80 -6.20
N LYS A 268 -38.91 24.74 -5.40
CA LYS A 268 -38.42 23.45 -5.92
C LYS A 268 -39.47 22.85 -6.86
N LEU A 269 -39.26 23.03 -8.14
CA LEU A 269 -40.05 22.29 -9.14
C LEU A 269 -39.74 20.79 -9.02
N PRO A 270 -40.74 19.91 -9.16
CA PRO A 270 -40.51 18.47 -9.18
C PRO A 270 -39.55 18.12 -10.35
N PRO A 271 -38.65 17.12 -10.16
CA PRO A 271 -37.71 16.73 -11.20
C PRO A 271 -38.43 16.29 -12.47
N THR A 272 -37.90 16.68 -13.62
CA THR A 272 -38.45 16.27 -14.91
C THR A 272 -38.26 14.77 -15.13
N PRO A 273 -39.10 14.12 -16.00
CA PRO A 273 -38.91 12.71 -16.37
C PRO A 273 -37.48 12.40 -16.88
N GLU A 274 -36.87 13.35 -17.60
CA GLU A 274 -35.51 13.23 -18.12
C GLU A 274 -34.46 13.25 -16.99
N GLN A 275 -34.64 14.13 -15.99
CA GLN A 275 -33.79 14.19 -14.79
C GLN A 275 -33.88 12.88 -14.01
N LEU A 276 -35.10 12.36 -13.78
CA LEU A 276 -35.31 11.08 -13.09
C LEU A 276 -34.68 9.91 -13.85
N ALA A 277 -34.81 9.90 -15.19
CA ALA A 277 -34.19 8.87 -16.02
C ALA A 277 -32.67 8.92 -15.95
N ARG A 278 -32.07 10.13 -15.94
CA ARG A 278 -30.64 10.33 -15.82
C ARG A 278 -30.13 9.88 -14.44
N GLU A 279 -30.80 10.28 -13.37
CA GLU A 279 -30.43 9.87 -12.00
C GLU A 279 -30.51 8.35 -11.84
N LYS A 280 -31.57 7.73 -12.38
CA LYS A 280 -31.69 6.27 -12.38
C LYS A 280 -30.55 5.59 -13.15
N ALA A 281 -30.21 6.07 -14.34
CA ALA A 281 -29.12 5.51 -15.14
C ALA A 281 -27.76 5.64 -14.43
N GLN A 282 -27.53 6.75 -13.72
CA GLN A 282 -26.32 6.95 -12.91
C GLN A 282 -26.30 5.97 -11.72
N GLN A 283 -27.42 5.78 -11.05
CA GLN A 283 -27.51 4.82 -9.93
C GLN A 283 -27.31 3.38 -10.43
N ASP A 284 -27.95 2.97 -11.51
CA ASP A 284 -27.79 1.64 -12.11
C ASP A 284 -26.31 1.37 -12.50
N ALA A 285 -25.61 2.40 -13.02
CA ALA A 285 -24.18 2.30 -13.34
C ALA A 285 -23.30 2.13 -12.09
N LEU A 286 -23.63 2.82 -11.00
CA LEU A 286 -22.89 2.69 -9.73
C LEU A 286 -23.13 1.33 -9.07
N ASP A 287 -24.38 0.84 -9.12
CA ASP A 287 -24.74 -0.49 -8.60
C ASP A 287 -23.99 -1.58 -9.37
N LEU A 288 -23.90 -1.47 -10.69
CA LEU A 288 -23.13 -2.38 -11.53
C LEU A 288 -21.62 -2.33 -11.18
N ALA A 289 -21.07 -1.13 -10.99
CA ALA A 289 -19.67 -0.98 -10.60
C ALA A 289 -19.39 -1.61 -9.23
N THR A 290 -20.27 -1.37 -8.25
CA THR A 290 -20.18 -1.96 -6.91
C THR A 290 -20.29 -3.48 -6.96
N ALA A 291 -21.25 -4.02 -7.70
CA ALA A 291 -21.40 -5.46 -7.88
C ALA A 291 -20.17 -6.11 -8.54
N ARG A 292 -19.52 -5.41 -9.50
CA ARG A 292 -18.25 -5.86 -10.11
C ARG A 292 -17.15 -5.97 -9.07
N VAL A 293 -16.94 -4.95 -8.24
CA VAL A 293 -15.97 -4.97 -7.15
C VAL A 293 -16.20 -6.17 -6.23
N GLN A 294 -17.45 -6.39 -5.80
CA GLN A 294 -17.76 -7.49 -4.89
C GLN A 294 -17.46 -8.85 -5.52
N ARG A 295 -17.84 -9.09 -6.79
CA ARG A 295 -17.54 -10.36 -7.48
C ARG A 295 -16.04 -10.69 -7.48
N TRP A 296 -15.17 -9.71 -7.73
CA TRP A 296 -13.72 -9.90 -7.69
C TRP A 296 -13.19 -10.10 -6.26
N ARG A 297 -13.67 -9.30 -5.32
CA ARG A 297 -13.27 -9.36 -3.91
C ARG A 297 -13.64 -10.68 -3.26
N ASP A 298 -14.86 -11.18 -3.52
CA ASP A 298 -15.37 -12.40 -2.93
C ASP A 298 -14.58 -13.64 -3.34
N VAL A 299 -14.08 -13.71 -4.58
CA VAL A 299 -13.19 -14.80 -5.00
C VAL A 299 -11.89 -14.79 -4.19
N ALA A 300 -11.27 -13.64 -4.00
CA ALA A 300 -10.05 -13.55 -3.19
C ALA A 300 -10.31 -13.90 -1.71
N VAL A 301 -11.46 -13.48 -1.16
CA VAL A 301 -11.90 -13.85 0.21
C VAL A 301 -12.15 -15.35 0.32
N ALA A 302 -12.87 -15.95 -0.62
CA ALA A 302 -13.15 -17.40 -0.63
C ALA A 302 -11.87 -18.24 -0.69
N ARG A 303 -10.82 -17.72 -1.33
CA ARG A 303 -9.48 -18.33 -1.37
C ARG A 303 -8.64 -18.06 -0.10
N GLY A 304 -9.22 -17.41 0.92
CA GLY A 304 -8.57 -17.14 2.20
C GLY A 304 -7.46 -16.10 2.15
N TYR A 305 -7.45 -15.21 1.14
CA TYR A 305 -6.43 -14.18 1.01
C TYR A 305 -6.66 -13.05 2.03
N VAL A 306 -5.80 -12.97 3.04
CA VAL A 306 -5.96 -12.07 4.19
C VAL A 306 -6.14 -10.60 3.79
N PRO A 307 -5.36 -10.02 2.85
CA PRO A 307 -5.59 -8.63 2.43
C PRO A 307 -6.99 -8.37 1.87
N ALA A 308 -7.57 -9.34 1.14
CA ALA A 308 -8.93 -9.22 0.62
C ALA A 308 -9.99 -9.32 1.72
N MET A 309 -9.77 -10.21 2.70
CA MET A 309 -10.64 -10.35 3.88
C MET A 309 -10.65 -9.06 4.71
N VAL A 310 -9.47 -8.47 4.95
CA VAL A 310 -9.32 -7.17 5.63
C VAL A 310 -10.02 -6.05 4.85
N SER A 311 -9.81 -5.99 3.54
CA SER A 311 -10.48 -5.01 2.66
C SER A 311 -12.01 -5.14 2.71
N LYS A 312 -12.53 -6.39 2.69
CA LYS A 312 -13.98 -6.64 2.79
C LYS A 312 -14.52 -6.24 4.17
N ALA A 313 -13.82 -6.59 5.25
CA ALA A 313 -14.25 -6.22 6.61
C ALA A 313 -14.27 -4.70 6.80
N ASN A 314 -13.25 -3.98 6.31
CA ASN A 314 -13.23 -2.51 6.32
C ASN A 314 -14.40 -1.90 5.52
N TYR A 315 -14.73 -2.48 4.36
CA TYR A 315 -15.88 -2.05 3.56
C TYR A 315 -17.20 -2.24 4.34
N MET A 316 -17.40 -3.40 4.97
CA MET A 316 -18.60 -3.69 5.77
C MET A 316 -18.70 -2.74 6.99
N ILE A 317 -17.61 -2.49 7.69
CA ILE A 317 -17.54 -1.55 8.83
C ILE A 317 -17.86 -0.11 8.38
N SER A 318 -17.43 0.27 7.18
CA SER A 318 -17.66 1.61 6.62
C SER A 318 -19.08 1.80 6.05
N ASN A 319 -19.79 0.71 5.77
CA ASN A 319 -21.15 0.69 5.22
C ASN A 319 -22.11 -0.10 6.13
N PRO A 320 -22.28 0.31 7.40
CA PRO A 320 -22.99 -0.50 8.40
C PRO A 320 -24.52 -0.58 8.17
N THR A 321 -25.08 0.22 7.26
CA THR A 321 -26.47 0.16 6.85
C THR A 321 -26.74 -0.91 5.79
N GLU A 322 -25.71 -1.33 5.07
CA GLU A 322 -25.78 -2.37 4.02
C GLU A 322 -25.37 -3.76 4.55
N HIS A 323 -24.69 -3.80 5.71
CA HIS A 323 -24.13 -5.01 6.30
C HIS A 323 -24.52 -5.16 7.76
N ASN A 324 -24.57 -6.40 8.23
CA ASN A 324 -24.86 -6.71 9.63
C ASN A 324 -23.56 -6.98 10.45
N ALA A 325 -23.70 -6.85 11.77
CA ALA A 325 -22.61 -7.04 12.69
C ALA A 325 -22.12 -8.50 12.73
N GLU A 326 -23.03 -9.48 12.60
CA GLU A 326 -22.69 -10.91 12.72
C GLU A 326 -21.79 -11.36 11.56
N GLU A 327 -22.13 -11.00 10.33
CA GLU A 327 -21.31 -11.32 9.14
C GLU A 327 -19.93 -10.64 9.22
N THR A 328 -19.91 -9.40 9.69
CA THR A 328 -18.65 -8.65 9.86
C THR A 328 -17.77 -9.29 10.92
N GLN A 329 -18.34 -9.68 12.06
CA GLN A 329 -17.61 -10.38 13.14
C GLN A 329 -17.08 -11.74 12.65
N ALA A 330 -17.90 -12.50 11.93
CA ALA A 330 -17.47 -13.80 11.38
C ALA A 330 -16.26 -13.66 10.44
N LEU A 331 -16.21 -12.58 9.64
CA LEU A 331 -15.06 -12.31 8.78
C LEU A 331 -13.82 -11.90 9.57
N ILE A 332 -13.96 -11.08 10.61
CA ILE A 332 -12.86 -10.73 11.53
C ILE A 332 -12.29 -11.98 12.20
N ASP A 333 -13.16 -12.92 12.63
CA ASP A 333 -12.75 -14.17 13.27
C ASP A 333 -12.00 -15.10 12.30
N GLN A 334 -12.30 -15.06 10.98
CA GLN A 334 -11.52 -15.76 9.96
C GLN A 334 -10.13 -15.13 9.72
N VAL A 335 -9.98 -13.83 9.89
CA VAL A 335 -8.68 -13.13 9.81
C VAL A 335 -7.80 -13.48 11.00
N ARG A 336 -8.39 -13.60 12.21
CA ARG A 336 -7.68 -13.73 13.50
C ARG A 336 -6.59 -14.81 13.55
N PRO A 337 -6.80 -16.05 13.10
CA PRO A 337 -5.76 -17.09 13.14
C PRO A 337 -4.63 -16.86 12.14
N ARG A 338 -4.82 -16.00 11.15
CA ARG A 338 -3.84 -15.73 10.07
C ARG A 338 -3.07 -14.43 10.29
N ASP A 339 -3.73 -13.42 10.83
CA ASP A 339 -3.17 -12.11 11.15
C ASP A 339 -3.87 -11.54 12.41
N PRO A 340 -3.40 -11.95 13.60
CA PRO A 340 -4.01 -11.52 14.87
C PRO A 340 -4.00 -10.00 15.06
N THR A 341 -2.95 -9.34 14.57
CA THR A 341 -2.77 -7.89 14.74
C THR A 341 -3.79 -7.11 13.91
N ARG A 342 -3.97 -7.48 12.62
CA ARG A 342 -4.99 -6.86 11.78
C ARG A 342 -6.40 -7.19 12.22
N ALA A 343 -6.64 -8.41 12.69
CA ALA A 343 -7.94 -8.78 13.28
C ALA A 343 -8.26 -7.94 14.51
N LYS A 344 -7.27 -7.64 15.37
CA LYS A 344 -7.43 -6.73 16.51
C LYS A 344 -7.75 -5.31 16.06
N ALA A 345 -7.10 -4.81 15.02
CA ALA A 345 -7.39 -3.48 14.47
C ALA A 345 -8.81 -3.40 13.90
N LEU A 346 -9.25 -4.41 13.14
CA LEU A 346 -10.62 -4.52 12.65
C LEU A 346 -11.64 -4.60 13.80
N GLN A 347 -11.33 -5.37 14.85
CA GLN A 347 -12.20 -5.49 16.02
C GLN A 347 -12.36 -4.16 16.77
N ALA A 348 -11.28 -3.37 16.87
CA ALA A 348 -11.36 -2.03 17.45
C ALA A 348 -12.29 -1.12 16.61
N GLN A 349 -12.16 -1.15 15.29
CA GLN A 349 -13.06 -0.39 14.40
C GLN A 349 -14.50 -0.87 14.48
N PHE A 350 -14.72 -2.19 14.57
CA PHE A 350 -16.04 -2.79 14.74
C PHE A 350 -16.76 -2.25 15.99
N TYR A 351 -16.07 -2.14 17.12
CA TYR A 351 -16.63 -1.56 18.34
C TYR A 351 -16.86 -0.05 18.29
N MET A 352 -16.41 0.65 17.24
CA MET A 352 -16.66 2.07 16.99
C MET A 352 -17.86 2.33 16.06
N VAL A 353 -18.61 1.31 15.65
CA VAL A 353 -19.76 1.46 14.72
C VAL A 353 -21.03 1.79 15.48
N ASN A 354 -21.55 3.00 15.29
CA ASN A 354 -22.75 3.49 15.99
C ASN A 354 -24.05 2.81 15.56
N ASN A 355 -24.12 2.32 14.31
CA ASN A 355 -25.33 1.74 13.74
C ASN A 355 -25.62 0.32 14.24
N TRP A 356 -24.63 -0.31 14.87
CA TRP A 356 -24.75 -1.65 15.40
C TRP A 356 -24.87 -1.63 16.92
N LEU A 357 -25.67 -2.54 17.48
CA LEU A 357 -25.81 -2.69 18.94
C LEU A 357 -24.53 -3.20 19.63
N THR A 358 -23.48 -3.42 18.86
CA THR A 358 -22.17 -3.93 19.30
C THR A 358 -21.17 -2.82 19.64
N MET A 359 -21.56 -1.56 19.53
CA MET A 359 -20.70 -0.42 19.90
C MET A 359 -20.26 -0.55 21.37
N ASP A 360 -18.94 -0.51 21.59
CA ASP A 360 -18.32 -0.65 22.91
C ASP A 360 -17.05 0.21 22.96
N PRO A 361 -17.18 1.47 23.45
CA PRO A 361 -16.05 2.41 23.50
C PRO A 361 -14.87 1.89 24.33
N ASP A 362 -15.14 1.25 25.46
CA ASP A 362 -14.10 0.76 26.36
C ASP A 362 -13.26 -0.34 25.69
N LYS A 363 -13.94 -1.30 25.05
CA LYS A 363 -13.23 -2.36 24.30
C LYS A 363 -12.48 -1.79 23.11
N ALA A 364 -13.06 -0.84 22.35
CA ALA A 364 -12.38 -0.20 21.25
C ALA A 364 -11.08 0.46 21.73
N ARG A 365 -11.15 1.24 22.80
CA ARG A 365 -10.01 1.94 23.40
C ARG A 365 -8.94 0.97 23.90
N ALA A 366 -9.33 -0.07 24.66
CA ALA A 366 -8.40 -1.08 25.18
C ALA A 366 -7.61 -1.74 24.04
N LEU A 367 -8.28 -2.16 22.95
CA LEU A 367 -7.63 -2.76 21.80
C LEU A 367 -6.68 -1.79 21.08
N ILE A 368 -7.04 -0.51 20.97
CA ILE A 368 -6.20 0.52 20.37
C ILE A 368 -4.93 0.74 21.22
N GLU A 369 -5.05 0.79 22.54
CA GLU A 369 -3.89 0.96 23.42
C GLU A 369 -2.97 -0.28 23.40
N GLU A 370 -3.52 -1.49 23.32
CA GLU A 370 -2.71 -2.71 23.11
C GLU A 370 -1.96 -2.66 21.77
N LEU A 371 -2.60 -2.20 20.68
CA LEU A 371 -1.96 -2.03 19.39
C LEU A 371 -0.84 -0.98 19.44
N ARG A 372 -1.06 0.13 20.17
CA ARG A 372 -0.03 1.15 20.39
C ARG A 372 1.17 0.61 21.17
N ALA A 373 0.90 -0.12 22.25
CA ALA A 373 1.95 -0.73 23.06
C ALA A 373 2.78 -1.78 22.29
N SER A 374 2.16 -2.46 21.32
CA SER A 374 2.86 -3.40 20.43
C SER A 374 3.59 -2.71 19.25
N GLY A 375 3.50 -1.39 19.13
CA GLY A 375 4.10 -0.65 18.03
C GLY A 375 3.36 -0.78 16.70
N TYR A 376 2.07 -1.17 16.69
CA TYR A 376 1.29 -1.25 15.47
C TYR A 376 1.12 0.15 14.82
N PRO A 377 1.60 0.37 13.59
CA PRO A 377 1.71 1.69 12.98
C PRO A 377 0.38 2.36 12.68
N GLY A 378 -0.66 1.58 12.47
CA GLY A 378 -2.02 2.10 12.29
C GLY A 378 -2.71 2.51 13.60
N ALA A 379 -2.12 2.25 14.78
CA ALA A 379 -2.78 2.50 16.05
C ALA A 379 -3.05 3.98 16.31
N GLY A 380 -2.15 4.87 15.89
CA GLY A 380 -2.36 6.32 16.00
C GLY A 380 -3.52 6.81 15.12
N LEU A 381 -3.69 6.23 13.94
CA LEU A 381 -4.84 6.52 13.08
C LEU A 381 -6.15 6.04 13.72
N LEU A 382 -6.18 4.84 14.27
CA LEU A 382 -7.36 4.30 14.97
C LEU A 382 -7.76 5.17 16.15
N LEU A 383 -6.78 5.64 16.94
CA LEU A 383 -7.05 6.54 18.06
C LEU A 383 -7.57 7.90 17.57
N GLY A 384 -7.01 8.42 16.48
CA GLY A 384 -7.52 9.64 15.85
C GLY A 384 -8.97 9.47 15.37
N GLU A 385 -9.30 8.34 14.75
CA GLU A 385 -10.68 8.01 14.35
C GLU A 385 -11.62 7.89 15.56
N TYR A 386 -11.16 7.29 16.65
CA TYR A 386 -11.92 7.18 17.90
C TYR A 386 -12.35 8.55 18.42
N TYR A 387 -11.41 9.50 18.50
CA TYR A 387 -11.75 10.87 18.91
C TYR A 387 -12.55 11.65 17.87
N SER A 388 -12.25 11.49 16.60
CA SER A 388 -12.98 12.15 15.50
C SER A 388 -14.46 11.77 15.46
N LYS A 389 -14.79 10.50 15.77
CA LYS A 389 -16.17 10.00 15.81
C LYS A 389 -16.90 10.34 17.10
N GLY A 390 -16.19 10.69 18.18
CA GLY A 390 -16.79 10.89 19.50
C GLY A 390 -17.40 9.62 20.06
N VAL A 391 -16.66 8.51 19.97
CA VAL A 391 -17.16 7.17 20.33
C VAL A 391 -17.54 7.08 21.82
N GLU A 392 -16.79 7.74 22.69
CA GLU A 392 -17.01 7.78 24.14
C GLU A 392 -17.86 8.99 24.54
N ASP A 393 -17.64 10.13 23.87
CA ASP A 393 -18.18 11.44 24.23
C ASP A 393 -18.47 12.29 22.97
N GLN A 394 -18.35 13.60 23.07
CA GLN A 394 -18.41 14.46 21.89
C GLN A 394 -17.14 14.32 21.03
N PRO A 395 -17.25 14.47 19.69
CA PRO A 395 -16.10 14.45 18.80
C PRO A 395 -15.04 15.48 19.21
N ASP A 396 -13.81 15.01 19.45
CA ASP A 396 -12.62 15.84 19.71
C ASP A 396 -11.76 15.91 18.42
N GLN A 397 -12.13 16.86 17.57
CA GLN A 397 -11.48 17.03 16.26
C GLN A 397 -10.06 17.57 16.37
N GLU A 398 -9.75 18.38 17.39
CA GLU A 398 -8.38 18.90 17.60
C GLU A 398 -7.42 17.78 17.98
N LYS A 399 -7.85 16.92 18.91
CA LYS A 399 -7.06 15.76 19.31
C LYS A 399 -6.89 14.75 18.19
N ALA A 400 -7.94 14.52 17.40
CA ALA A 400 -7.88 13.68 16.21
C ALA A 400 -6.86 14.22 15.18
N LEU A 401 -6.92 15.54 14.91
CA LEU A 401 -6.00 16.20 13.98
C LEU A 401 -4.54 16.10 14.45
N ALA A 402 -4.29 16.32 15.74
CA ALA A 402 -2.93 16.19 16.30
C ALA A 402 -2.38 14.76 16.16
N LEU A 403 -3.22 13.73 16.36
CA LEU A 403 -2.84 12.33 16.17
C LEU A 403 -2.55 12.01 14.70
N PHE A 404 -3.41 12.47 13.78
CA PHE A 404 -3.18 12.28 12.35
C PHE A 404 -1.91 13.00 11.88
N GLN A 405 -1.64 14.23 12.37
CA GLN A 405 -0.39 14.93 12.05
C GLN A 405 0.84 14.18 12.56
N ALA A 406 0.76 13.61 13.78
CA ALA A 406 1.86 12.80 14.32
C ALA A 406 2.12 11.54 13.49
N GLU A 407 1.08 10.90 12.94
CA GLU A 407 1.23 9.74 12.04
C GLU A 407 1.75 10.16 10.66
N ALA A 408 1.30 11.30 10.12
CA ALA A 408 1.82 11.86 8.87
C ALA A 408 3.33 12.14 8.94
N ASN A 409 3.79 12.68 10.08
CA ASN A 409 5.21 12.95 10.32
C ASN A 409 6.07 11.67 10.43
N LYS A 410 5.44 10.51 10.69
CA LYS A 410 6.10 9.19 10.65
C LYS A 410 6.13 8.58 9.24
N GLY A 411 5.59 9.28 8.24
CA GLY A 411 5.49 8.81 6.85
C GLY A 411 4.22 8.00 6.54
N ASN A 412 3.23 7.98 7.45
CA ASN A 412 1.96 7.31 7.19
C ASN A 412 1.11 8.12 6.20
N THR A 413 1.04 7.67 4.95
CA THR A 413 0.32 8.39 3.88
C THR A 413 -1.18 8.47 4.10
N ALA A 414 -1.78 7.47 4.75
CA ALA A 414 -3.21 7.48 5.08
C ALA A 414 -3.59 8.59 6.06
N ALA A 415 -2.65 9.05 6.90
CA ALA A 415 -2.88 10.14 7.84
C ALA A 415 -3.23 11.46 7.12
N TRP A 416 -2.57 11.75 5.99
CA TRP A 416 -2.90 12.90 5.16
C TRP A 416 -4.34 12.85 4.66
N TYR A 417 -4.80 11.68 4.24
CA TYR A 417 -6.19 11.49 3.82
C TYR A 417 -7.17 11.67 4.99
N ARG A 418 -6.84 11.18 6.20
CA ARG A 418 -7.67 11.40 7.40
C ARG A 418 -7.77 12.89 7.76
N MET A 419 -6.67 13.64 7.70
CA MET A 419 -6.71 15.10 7.87
C MET A 419 -7.59 15.77 6.80
N ALA A 420 -7.47 15.34 5.55
CA ALA A 420 -8.30 15.86 4.47
C ALA A 420 -9.80 15.61 4.72
N THR A 421 -10.18 14.40 5.14
CA THR A 421 -11.57 14.07 5.45
C THR A 421 -12.09 14.85 6.66
N LEU A 422 -11.26 15.07 7.67
CA LEU A 422 -11.62 15.85 8.84
C LEU A 422 -11.93 17.31 8.45
N HIS A 423 -11.12 17.93 7.59
CA HIS A 423 -11.36 19.27 7.09
C HIS A 423 -12.52 19.35 6.07
N ALA A 424 -12.77 18.29 5.32
CA ALA A 424 -13.88 18.25 4.36
C ALA A 424 -15.24 18.08 5.01
N TYR A 425 -15.33 17.28 6.09
CA TYR A 425 -16.60 16.86 6.70
C TYR A 425 -16.72 17.19 8.18
N GLY A 426 -15.67 17.73 8.79
CA GLY A 426 -15.65 18.10 10.21
C GLY A 426 -16.66 19.18 10.53
N ARG A 427 -17.11 19.18 11.80
CA ARG A 427 -18.03 20.22 12.29
C ARG A 427 -17.27 21.55 12.46
N ALA A 428 -17.97 22.63 12.45
CA ALA A 428 -17.65 24.07 12.46
C ALA A 428 -16.18 24.55 12.68
N LEU A 429 -15.41 23.96 13.60
CA LEU A 429 -14.03 24.38 13.92
C LEU A 429 -12.97 23.87 12.93
N CYS A 430 -13.23 22.74 12.26
CA CYS A 430 -12.26 22.11 11.35
C CYS A 430 -12.67 22.17 9.88
N HIS A 431 -13.89 22.63 9.56
CA HIS A 431 -14.33 22.67 8.16
C HIS A 431 -13.54 23.73 7.39
N ASP A 432 -12.64 23.26 6.53
CA ASP A 432 -11.79 24.09 5.66
C ASP A 432 -11.57 23.34 4.34
N PRO A 433 -12.36 23.60 3.31
CA PRO A 433 -12.26 22.85 2.06
C PRO A 433 -10.97 23.13 1.29
N VAL A 434 -10.28 24.25 1.54
CA VAL A 434 -8.96 24.53 0.94
C VAL A 434 -7.88 23.63 1.56
N LYS A 435 -7.86 23.51 2.91
CA LYS A 435 -6.99 22.55 3.59
C LYS A 435 -7.35 21.11 3.25
N ALA A 436 -8.65 20.79 3.16
CA ALA A 436 -9.11 19.48 2.74
C ALA A 436 -8.51 19.09 1.37
N TYR A 437 -8.57 20.00 0.39
CA TYR A 437 -7.98 19.78 -0.92
C TYR A 437 -6.46 19.67 -0.86
N THR A 438 -5.79 20.54 -0.10
CA THR A 438 -4.33 20.50 0.10
C THR A 438 -3.88 19.13 0.61
N TYR A 439 -4.45 18.65 1.73
CA TYR A 439 -4.09 17.36 2.32
C TYR A 439 -4.48 16.17 1.45
N ALA A 440 -5.65 16.24 0.77
CA ALA A 440 -6.07 15.20 -0.15
C ALA A 440 -5.10 15.08 -1.35
N ARG A 441 -4.59 16.20 -1.88
CA ARG A 441 -3.57 16.21 -2.93
C ARG A 441 -2.24 15.63 -2.44
N VAL A 442 -1.76 16.01 -1.26
CA VAL A 442 -0.56 15.41 -0.65
C VAL A 442 -0.74 13.90 -0.52
N ALA A 443 -1.86 13.43 0.05
CA ALA A 443 -2.15 12.01 0.20
C ALA A 443 -2.12 11.27 -1.15
N LEU A 444 -2.81 11.81 -2.17
CA LEU A 444 -2.87 11.21 -3.50
C LEU A 444 -1.49 11.13 -4.16
N ASP A 445 -0.69 12.20 -4.06
CA ASP A 445 0.64 12.26 -4.64
C ASP A 445 1.66 11.36 -3.90
N LEU A 446 1.40 11.04 -2.63
CA LEU A 446 2.12 10.03 -1.86
C LEU A 446 1.63 8.59 -2.13
N GLY A 447 0.62 8.41 -2.98
CA GLY A 447 0.09 7.11 -3.40
C GLY A 447 -1.16 6.64 -2.66
N GLU A 448 -1.77 7.46 -1.78
CA GLU A 448 -3.03 7.14 -1.09
C GLU A 448 -4.22 7.31 -2.04
N ARG A 449 -4.64 6.21 -2.66
CA ARG A 449 -5.69 6.21 -3.70
C ARG A 449 -7.07 6.62 -3.19
N SER A 450 -7.36 6.37 -1.91
CA SER A 450 -8.63 6.76 -1.30
C SER A 450 -8.89 8.27 -1.38
N ALA A 451 -7.81 9.07 -1.50
CA ALA A 451 -7.92 10.51 -1.65
C ALA A 451 -8.44 10.96 -3.03
N LYS A 452 -8.39 10.11 -4.07
CA LYS A 452 -8.76 10.47 -5.45
C LYS A 452 -10.21 10.98 -5.55
N SER A 453 -11.13 10.30 -4.88
CA SER A 453 -12.55 10.68 -4.88
C SER A 453 -12.77 12.05 -4.23
N LEU A 454 -12.12 12.32 -3.10
CA LEU A 454 -12.22 13.61 -2.41
C LEU A 454 -11.61 14.74 -3.24
N VAL A 455 -10.44 14.51 -3.85
CA VAL A 455 -9.80 15.47 -4.76
C VAL A 455 -10.76 15.84 -5.90
N ARG A 456 -11.34 14.85 -6.60
CA ARG A 456 -12.27 15.10 -7.70
C ARG A 456 -13.50 15.90 -7.29
N ARG A 457 -14.07 15.60 -6.13
CA ARG A 457 -15.20 16.36 -5.61
C ARG A 457 -14.83 17.81 -5.31
N LEU A 458 -13.69 18.03 -4.65
CA LEU A 458 -13.25 19.39 -4.29
C LEU A 458 -12.83 20.21 -5.52
N GLU A 459 -12.25 19.58 -6.56
CA GLU A 459 -11.97 20.22 -7.85
C GLU A 459 -13.22 20.77 -8.53
N LYS A 460 -14.38 20.12 -8.36
CA LYS A 460 -15.66 20.60 -8.90
C LYS A 460 -16.30 21.71 -8.07
N THR A 461 -16.07 21.76 -6.76
CA THR A 461 -16.77 22.64 -5.85
C THR A 461 -15.98 23.85 -5.38
N LEU A 462 -14.66 23.83 -5.48
CA LEU A 462 -13.78 24.93 -5.08
C LEU A 462 -13.59 25.97 -6.21
N PRO A 463 -13.56 27.28 -5.87
CA PRO A 463 -13.10 28.33 -6.77
C PRO A 463 -11.66 28.09 -7.25
N LYS A 464 -11.35 28.54 -8.45
CA LYS A 464 -10.00 28.36 -9.05
C LYS A 464 -8.88 28.96 -8.20
N ASP A 465 -9.09 30.15 -7.64
CA ASP A 465 -8.11 30.83 -6.78
C ASP A 465 -7.82 30.02 -5.50
N ASP A 466 -8.82 29.33 -4.97
CA ASP A 466 -8.69 28.46 -3.81
C ASP A 466 -7.89 27.19 -4.15
N ILE A 467 -8.12 26.63 -5.33
CA ILE A 467 -7.35 25.50 -5.83
C ILE A 467 -5.86 25.89 -6.02
N GLU A 468 -5.60 27.07 -6.59
CA GLU A 468 -4.23 27.58 -6.78
C GLU A 468 -3.51 27.78 -5.44
N ARG A 469 -4.19 28.39 -4.44
CA ARG A 469 -3.66 28.54 -3.07
C ARG A 469 -3.36 27.20 -2.42
N ALA A 470 -4.27 26.24 -2.53
CA ALA A 470 -4.09 24.91 -2.00
C ALA A 470 -2.92 24.16 -2.66
N MET A 471 -2.75 24.30 -3.98
CA MET A 471 -1.63 23.68 -4.70
C MET A 471 -0.28 24.30 -4.32
N ALA A 472 -0.23 25.61 -4.04
CA ALA A 472 0.97 26.26 -3.52
C ALA A 472 1.35 25.71 -2.13
N ALA A 473 0.38 25.57 -1.21
CA ALA A 473 0.59 24.98 0.11
C ALA A 473 1.00 23.49 0.03
N ARG A 474 0.38 22.71 -0.87
CA ARG A 474 0.72 21.31 -1.14
C ARG A 474 2.20 21.13 -1.47
N ASN A 475 2.79 22.01 -2.27
CA ASN A 475 4.19 21.88 -2.69
C ASN A 475 5.17 21.92 -1.51
N GLY A 476 4.89 22.76 -0.49
CA GLY A 476 5.66 22.80 0.76
C GLY A 476 5.54 21.49 1.55
N LEU A 477 4.30 21.08 1.83
CA LEU A 477 4.01 19.88 2.61
C LEU A 477 4.50 18.59 1.94
N PHE A 478 4.39 18.49 0.62
CA PHE A 478 4.87 17.32 -0.11
C PHE A 478 6.39 17.19 -0.02
N LYS A 479 7.12 18.30 -0.08
CA LYS A 479 8.57 18.30 0.09
C LYS A 479 8.96 17.85 1.50
N GLU A 480 8.26 18.31 2.54
CA GLU A 480 8.49 17.89 3.92
C GLU A 480 8.18 16.40 4.13
N ALA A 481 7.11 15.89 3.54
CA ALA A 481 6.69 14.50 3.66
C ALA A 481 7.60 13.50 2.92
N THR A 482 8.46 13.99 1.98
CA THR A 482 9.35 13.14 1.16
C THR A 482 10.82 13.22 1.57
N LEU A 483 11.17 14.09 2.51
CA LEU A 483 12.50 14.20 3.13
C LEU A 483 12.60 13.27 4.33
#